data_ec7abb7941587a96883d85ced5a17848
#
_entry.id   ec7abb7941587a96883d85ced5a17848
#
_cell.length_a   1.000
_cell.length_b   1.000
_cell.length_c   1.000
_cell.angle_alpha   90.00
_cell.angle_beta   90.00
_cell.angle_gamma   90.00
#
_symmetry.space_group_name_H-M   'P 1'
#
loop_
_entity.id
_entity.type
_entity.pdbx_description
1 polymer ?
#
loop_
_entity_poly.entity_id
_entity_poly.type
_entity_poly.pdbx_seq_one_letter_code
_entity_poly.pdbx_strand_id
1 'polypeptide(L)'
;MSTLALCIPAYNAAKYLPRLLQSAKNQAIPFDEILVYNDCSTDETAKTAEQYGATVINGAVNQGCSFGKNQLAAYAKCDWIHFHDADDDLLPNFTTLVHEWISKWGDEYDVLLLNYEYADEAGNVLATANHNVNELHADPIKYAIQHKIVNFGVYKRDTFLNAGGFDLDPEVLYNEDNAVHQRLAKAGLKFDYLPTITCINYWHGTSMSASNQMKCARANYHVLAKTATTHGDKYPKEIAGQLWHGIDSIAAAQDWEYVKKAIALAAKLGNPYPNKGSAVFNILTHINPFMAVWLREKLIRLFKTQLRKDG
;
A
#
# COMPACT_ATOMS: atom_id res chain seq x y z
N MET A 1 -4.98 -10.25 -28.05
CA MET A 1 -4.83 -10.59 -26.62
C MET A 1 -4.35 -9.31 -25.97
N SER A 2 -4.91 -8.90 -24.84
CA SER A 2 -4.45 -7.71 -24.13
C SER A 2 -3.03 -7.92 -23.62
N THR A 3 -2.22 -6.86 -23.64
CA THR A 3 -0.81 -6.88 -23.27
C THR A 3 -0.60 -6.51 -21.80
N LEU A 4 0.43 -7.06 -21.15
CA LEU A 4 0.72 -6.89 -19.71
C LEU A 4 2.18 -6.51 -19.50
N ALA A 5 2.41 -5.38 -18.84
CA ALA A 5 3.74 -4.93 -18.40
C ALA A 5 3.98 -5.22 -16.91
N LEU A 6 5.19 -5.69 -16.59
CA LEU A 6 5.74 -5.71 -15.24
C LEU A 6 6.53 -4.42 -14.99
N CYS A 7 6.13 -3.64 -13.99
CA CYS A 7 6.66 -2.34 -13.63
C CYS A 7 7.33 -2.39 -12.24
N ILE A 8 8.66 -2.28 -12.18
CA ILE A 8 9.46 -2.46 -10.97
C ILE A 8 10.14 -1.14 -10.59
N PRO A 9 9.68 -0.42 -9.54
CA PRO A 9 10.44 0.69 -8.96
C PRO A 9 11.63 0.10 -8.19
N ALA A 10 12.84 0.64 -8.37
CA ALA A 10 14.04 0.09 -7.77
C ALA A 10 14.98 1.19 -7.26
N TYR A 11 15.43 1.06 -6.01
CA TYR A 11 16.46 1.88 -5.40
C TYR A 11 17.39 1.00 -4.55
N ASN A 12 18.66 0.90 -4.94
CA ASN A 12 19.66 0.04 -4.29
C ASN A 12 19.16 -1.41 -4.11
N ALA A 13 18.62 -1.99 -5.18
CA ALA A 13 17.92 -3.27 -5.21
C ALA A 13 18.72 -4.39 -5.93
N ALA A 14 20.00 -4.18 -6.23
CA ALA A 14 20.82 -5.16 -6.98
C ALA A 14 20.83 -6.56 -6.34
N LYS A 15 20.69 -6.64 -5.02
CA LYS A 15 20.62 -7.91 -4.27
C LYS A 15 19.32 -8.68 -4.53
N TYR A 16 18.21 -7.99 -4.75
CA TYR A 16 16.86 -8.59 -4.78
C TYR A 16 16.36 -8.83 -6.21
N LEU A 17 16.65 -7.91 -7.12
CA LEU A 17 16.20 -7.95 -8.53
C LEU A 17 16.42 -9.29 -9.24
N PRO A 18 17.56 -10.02 -9.06
CA PRO A 18 17.77 -11.30 -9.73
C PRO A 18 16.66 -12.32 -9.46
N ARG A 19 16.17 -12.40 -8.22
CA ARG A 19 15.12 -13.32 -7.81
C ARG A 19 13.80 -12.96 -8.49
N LEU A 20 13.37 -11.71 -8.37
CA LEU A 20 12.13 -11.23 -9.01
C LEU A 20 12.19 -11.37 -10.53
N LEU A 21 13.26 -10.92 -11.18
CA LEU A 21 13.37 -10.98 -12.63
C LEU A 21 13.45 -12.42 -13.15
N GLN A 22 14.03 -13.34 -12.38
CA GLN A 22 14.01 -14.76 -12.71
C GLN A 22 12.58 -15.34 -12.58
N SER A 23 11.84 -14.97 -11.53
CA SER A 23 10.44 -15.39 -11.37
C SER A 23 9.54 -14.87 -12.51
N ALA A 24 9.80 -13.63 -12.97
CA ALA A 24 9.12 -13.04 -14.13
C ALA A 24 9.42 -13.79 -15.43
N LYS A 25 10.68 -14.18 -15.66
CA LYS A 25 11.07 -14.98 -16.83
C LYS A 25 10.51 -16.39 -16.85
N ASN A 26 10.27 -16.94 -15.68
CA ASN A 26 9.76 -18.31 -15.51
C ASN A 26 8.22 -18.38 -15.64
N GLN A 27 7.53 -17.29 -15.96
CA GLN A 27 6.09 -17.30 -16.17
C GLN A 27 5.73 -18.11 -17.44
N ALA A 28 4.63 -18.87 -17.38
CA ALA A 28 4.14 -19.66 -18.50
C ALA A 28 3.75 -18.81 -19.73
N ILE A 29 3.18 -17.63 -19.46
CA ILE A 29 2.92 -16.59 -20.47
C ILE A 29 3.91 -15.46 -20.16
N PRO A 30 4.84 -15.12 -21.06
CA PRO A 30 5.78 -14.02 -20.81
C PRO A 30 5.06 -12.68 -20.63
N PHE A 31 5.63 -11.78 -19.80
CA PHE A 31 5.25 -10.38 -19.85
C PHE A 31 5.63 -9.77 -21.20
N ASP A 32 4.78 -8.91 -21.76
CA ASP A 32 5.06 -8.19 -23.00
C ASP A 32 6.14 -7.12 -22.80
N GLU A 33 6.19 -6.51 -21.60
CA GLU A 33 7.24 -5.57 -21.18
C GLU A 33 7.67 -5.87 -19.74
N ILE A 34 8.99 -5.80 -19.47
CA ILE A 34 9.56 -5.76 -18.12
C ILE A 34 10.32 -4.45 -18.00
N LEU A 35 9.80 -3.54 -17.18
CA LEU A 35 10.30 -2.18 -17.00
C LEU A 35 10.83 -1.99 -15.60
N VAL A 36 12.03 -1.43 -15.45
CA VAL A 36 12.64 -1.09 -14.16
C VAL A 36 12.91 0.40 -14.12
N TYR A 37 12.33 1.10 -13.16
CA TYR A 37 12.72 2.48 -12.87
C TYR A 37 13.83 2.48 -11.81
N ASN A 38 15.04 2.83 -12.22
CA ASN A 38 16.19 2.99 -11.34
C ASN A 38 16.15 4.40 -10.73
N ASP A 39 15.73 4.53 -9.48
CA ASP A 39 15.56 5.80 -8.78
C ASP A 39 16.88 6.36 -8.22
N CYS A 40 17.87 6.56 -9.13
CA CYS A 40 19.21 7.05 -8.81
C CYS A 40 19.98 6.15 -7.82
N SER A 41 19.97 4.83 -8.06
CA SER A 41 20.73 3.88 -7.22
C SER A 41 22.24 4.11 -7.30
N THR A 42 22.93 3.78 -6.22
CA THR A 42 24.39 3.86 -6.09
C THR A 42 25.08 2.50 -6.21
N ASP A 43 24.29 1.41 -6.28
CA ASP A 43 24.73 0.04 -6.48
C ASP A 43 24.54 -0.41 -7.95
N GLU A 44 24.75 -1.70 -8.23
CA GLU A 44 24.61 -2.30 -9.58
C GLU A 44 23.14 -2.53 -10.02
N THR A 45 22.15 -1.86 -9.41
CA THR A 45 20.71 -2.06 -9.69
C THR A 45 20.38 -1.99 -11.19
N ALA A 46 20.79 -0.91 -11.88
CA ALA A 46 20.50 -0.73 -13.31
C ALA A 46 21.13 -1.83 -14.15
N LYS A 47 22.42 -2.10 -13.94
CA LYS A 47 23.17 -3.12 -14.67
C LYS A 47 22.59 -4.52 -14.44
N THR A 48 22.19 -4.83 -13.21
CA THR A 48 21.52 -6.10 -12.89
C THR A 48 20.22 -6.23 -13.66
N ALA A 49 19.38 -5.20 -13.69
CA ALA A 49 18.13 -5.21 -14.45
C ALA A 49 18.34 -5.46 -15.95
N GLU A 50 19.32 -4.76 -16.55
CA GLU A 50 19.70 -4.91 -17.97
C GLU A 50 20.18 -6.33 -18.28
N GLN A 51 21.00 -6.94 -17.41
CA GLN A 51 21.48 -8.33 -17.57
C GLN A 51 20.33 -9.34 -17.62
N TYR A 52 19.23 -9.07 -16.93
CA TYR A 52 18.01 -9.87 -16.97
C TYR A 52 17.08 -9.46 -18.13
N GLY A 53 17.48 -8.55 -19.02
CA GLY A 53 16.73 -8.14 -20.20
C GLY A 53 15.56 -7.20 -19.92
N ALA A 54 15.53 -6.56 -18.76
CA ALA A 54 14.56 -5.51 -18.48
C ALA A 54 14.94 -4.19 -19.17
N THR A 55 13.95 -3.40 -19.57
CA THR A 55 14.16 -2.02 -20.02
C THR A 55 14.32 -1.13 -18.79
N VAL A 56 15.47 -0.44 -18.68
CA VAL A 56 15.78 0.41 -17.53
C VAL A 56 15.53 1.88 -17.87
N ILE A 57 14.78 2.56 -17.00
CA ILE A 57 14.56 4.00 -17.03
C ILE A 57 15.33 4.60 -15.84
N ASN A 58 16.34 5.45 -16.10
CA ASN A 58 17.17 6.02 -15.06
C ASN A 58 16.65 7.37 -14.59
N GLY A 59 16.37 7.50 -13.28
CA GLY A 59 16.11 8.76 -12.61
C GLY A 59 17.41 9.53 -12.35
N ALA A 60 17.39 10.85 -12.52
CA ALA A 60 18.53 11.73 -12.27
C ALA A 60 18.78 11.99 -10.77
N VAL A 61 17.73 11.89 -9.96
CA VAL A 61 17.75 12.04 -8.49
C VAL A 61 16.74 11.07 -7.89
N ASN A 62 16.96 10.68 -6.63
CA ASN A 62 15.99 9.84 -5.92
C ASN A 62 14.73 10.65 -5.58
N GLN A 63 13.57 10.22 -6.10
CA GLN A 63 12.26 10.85 -5.94
C GLN A 63 11.23 9.95 -5.23
N GLY A 64 11.62 8.73 -4.87
CA GLY A 64 10.79 7.77 -4.17
C GLY A 64 9.91 6.90 -5.08
N CYS A 65 9.38 5.82 -4.49
CA CYS A 65 8.69 4.76 -5.22
C CYS A 65 7.44 5.26 -5.97
N SER A 66 6.66 6.19 -5.42
CA SER A 66 5.48 6.77 -6.09
C SER A 66 5.82 7.43 -7.41
N PHE A 67 6.92 8.21 -7.44
CA PHE A 67 7.38 8.83 -8.66
C PHE A 67 7.83 7.78 -9.68
N GLY A 68 8.64 6.81 -9.26
CA GLY A 68 9.09 5.71 -10.12
C GLY A 68 7.93 4.91 -10.71
N LYS A 69 6.93 4.56 -9.90
CA LYS A 69 5.70 3.87 -10.33
C LYS A 69 4.94 4.69 -11.39
N ASN A 70 4.80 6.00 -11.22
CA ASN A 70 4.16 6.88 -12.20
C ASN A 70 4.96 6.98 -13.51
N GLN A 71 6.31 7.04 -13.45
CA GLN A 71 7.15 7.04 -14.64
C GLN A 71 7.02 5.72 -15.42
N LEU A 72 6.99 4.59 -14.71
CA LEU A 72 6.77 3.28 -15.31
C LEU A 72 5.42 3.19 -16.02
N ALA A 73 4.34 3.63 -15.38
CA ALA A 73 3.00 3.67 -15.99
C ALA A 73 2.95 4.54 -17.25
N ALA A 74 3.62 5.70 -17.22
CA ALA A 74 3.69 6.61 -18.37
C ALA A 74 4.52 6.02 -19.52
N TYR A 75 5.60 5.29 -19.20
CA TYR A 75 6.50 4.70 -20.19
C TYR A 75 5.94 3.43 -20.83
N ALA A 76 5.23 2.60 -20.07
CA ALA A 76 4.63 1.35 -20.52
C ALA A 76 3.72 1.57 -21.74
N LYS A 77 3.72 0.61 -22.66
CA LYS A 77 2.90 0.61 -23.87
C LYS A 77 1.79 -0.42 -23.84
N CYS A 78 1.83 -1.31 -22.84
CA CYS A 78 0.85 -2.36 -22.64
C CYS A 78 -0.51 -1.82 -22.18
N ASP A 79 -1.58 -2.58 -22.44
CA ASP A 79 -2.94 -2.24 -22.01
C ASP A 79 -3.11 -2.30 -20.50
N TRP A 80 -2.38 -3.25 -19.87
CA TRP A 80 -2.39 -3.48 -18.42
C TRP A 80 -0.99 -3.39 -17.83
N ILE A 81 -0.91 -2.90 -16.61
CA ILE A 81 0.34 -2.74 -15.84
C ILE A 81 0.21 -3.41 -14.48
N HIS A 82 1.27 -4.08 -14.05
CA HIS A 82 1.43 -4.61 -12.71
C HIS A 82 2.64 -3.96 -12.04
N PHE A 83 2.43 -3.29 -10.91
CA PHE A 83 3.54 -2.83 -10.10
C PHE A 83 3.98 -3.91 -9.12
N HIS A 84 5.29 -4.18 -9.07
CA HIS A 84 5.86 -5.16 -8.18
C HIS A 84 7.11 -4.58 -7.49
N ASP A 85 7.20 -4.72 -6.19
CA ASP A 85 8.36 -4.22 -5.45
C ASP A 85 9.57 -5.14 -5.70
N ALA A 86 10.77 -4.56 -5.77
CA ALA A 86 11.97 -5.25 -6.24
C ALA A 86 12.44 -6.40 -5.34
N ASP A 87 11.99 -6.43 -4.09
CA ASP A 87 12.34 -7.40 -3.04
C ASP A 87 11.32 -8.54 -2.85
N ASP A 88 10.27 -8.57 -3.66
CA ASP A 88 9.20 -9.57 -3.63
C ASP A 88 9.29 -10.58 -4.79
N ASP A 89 8.39 -11.58 -4.84
CA ASP A 89 8.37 -12.61 -5.88
C ASP A 89 7.00 -12.82 -6.52
N LEU A 90 7.02 -13.23 -7.79
CA LEU A 90 5.87 -13.72 -8.54
C LEU A 90 5.81 -15.26 -8.49
N LEU A 91 4.62 -15.82 -8.21
CA LEU A 91 4.41 -17.25 -8.34
C LEU A 91 4.28 -17.65 -9.83
N PRO A 92 4.58 -18.91 -10.21
CA PRO A 92 4.59 -19.35 -11.61
C PRO A 92 3.24 -19.24 -12.34
N ASN A 93 2.14 -19.15 -11.60
CA ASN A 93 0.78 -19.04 -12.15
C ASN A 93 0.31 -17.60 -12.37
N PHE A 94 1.12 -16.58 -12.03
CA PHE A 94 0.71 -15.18 -12.04
C PHE A 94 0.16 -14.74 -13.39
N THR A 95 0.97 -14.79 -14.45
CA THR A 95 0.55 -14.29 -15.78
C THR A 95 -0.60 -15.08 -16.38
N THR A 96 -0.63 -16.40 -16.18
CA THR A 96 -1.73 -17.23 -16.65
C THR A 96 -3.06 -16.79 -16.06
N LEU A 97 -3.13 -16.66 -14.73
CA LEU A 97 -4.35 -16.26 -14.03
C LEU A 97 -4.76 -14.82 -14.35
N VAL A 98 -3.79 -13.92 -14.49
CA VAL A 98 -4.06 -12.52 -14.86
C VAL A 98 -4.61 -12.43 -16.29
N HIS A 99 -4.02 -13.13 -17.27
CA HIS A 99 -4.53 -13.14 -18.64
C HIS A 99 -5.91 -13.81 -18.74
N GLU A 100 -6.16 -14.88 -18.02
CA GLU A 100 -7.49 -15.49 -17.94
C GLU A 100 -8.53 -14.51 -17.40
N TRP A 101 -8.18 -13.80 -16.30
CA TRP A 101 -9.06 -12.79 -15.73
C TRP A 101 -9.28 -11.61 -16.68
N ILE A 102 -8.24 -11.05 -17.30
CA ILE A 102 -8.34 -9.95 -18.28
C ILE A 102 -9.24 -10.37 -19.45
N SER A 103 -9.07 -11.57 -19.99
CA SER A 103 -9.88 -12.09 -21.10
C SER A 103 -11.36 -12.16 -20.77
N LYS A 104 -11.70 -12.42 -19.51
CA LYS A 104 -13.08 -12.61 -19.05
C LYS A 104 -13.72 -11.32 -18.55
N TRP A 105 -12.96 -10.47 -17.86
CA TRP A 105 -13.46 -9.37 -17.06
C TRP A 105 -12.83 -8.00 -17.38
N GLY A 106 -11.80 -7.95 -18.22
CA GLY A 106 -11.04 -6.73 -18.49
C GLY A 106 -11.85 -5.59 -19.14
N ASP A 107 -13.02 -5.86 -19.73
CA ASP A 107 -13.92 -4.84 -20.22
C ASP A 107 -14.84 -4.28 -19.12
N GLU A 108 -15.01 -5.03 -18.01
CA GLU A 108 -15.91 -4.65 -16.93
C GLU A 108 -15.19 -3.91 -15.79
N TYR A 109 -13.94 -4.31 -15.49
CA TYR A 109 -13.15 -3.80 -14.37
C TYR A 109 -11.88 -3.08 -14.85
N ASP A 110 -11.39 -2.17 -14.00
CA ASP A 110 -10.18 -1.37 -14.23
C ASP A 110 -9.01 -1.80 -13.36
N VAL A 111 -9.29 -2.40 -12.21
CA VAL A 111 -8.31 -2.80 -11.19
C VAL A 111 -8.61 -4.21 -10.72
N LEU A 112 -7.60 -5.09 -10.84
CA LEU A 112 -7.60 -6.42 -10.23
C LEU A 112 -6.69 -6.41 -9.02
N LEU A 113 -7.25 -6.57 -7.82
CA LEU A 113 -6.47 -6.82 -6.62
C LEU A 113 -6.03 -8.29 -6.59
N LEU A 114 -4.78 -8.52 -6.24
CA LEU A 114 -4.19 -9.85 -6.20
C LEU A 114 -4.07 -10.36 -4.77
N ASN A 115 -4.18 -11.67 -4.58
CA ASN A 115 -3.88 -12.31 -3.32
C ASN A 115 -2.38 -12.65 -3.23
N TYR A 116 -1.83 -12.55 -2.02
CA TYR A 116 -0.42 -12.75 -1.75
C TYR A 116 -0.19 -13.32 -0.35
N GLU A 117 0.97 -13.93 -0.17
CA GLU A 117 1.47 -14.37 1.13
C GLU A 117 2.53 -13.40 1.65
N TYR A 118 2.49 -13.14 2.96
CA TYR A 118 3.63 -12.61 3.69
C TYR A 118 4.52 -13.75 4.11
N ALA A 119 5.80 -13.69 3.78
CA ALA A 119 6.79 -14.66 4.20
C ALA A 119 7.98 -13.97 4.89
N ASP A 120 8.69 -14.70 5.74
CA ASP A 120 10.00 -14.27 6.23
C ASP A 120 11.10 -14.57 5.18
N GLU A 121 12.34 -14.10 5.44
CA GLU A 121 13.47 -14.35 4.54
C GLU A 121 13.82 -15.85 4.38
N ALA A 122 13.37 -16.72 5.29
CA ALA A 122 13.53 -18.16 5.20
C ALA A 122 12.41 -18.84 4.39
N GLY A 123 11.39 -18.08 3.96
CA GLY A 123 10.25 -18.57 3.20
C GLY A 123 9.12 -19.15 4.04
N ASN A 124 9.13 -18.94 5.37
CA ASN A 124 8.00 -19.34 6.20
C ASN A 124 6.85 -18.33 6.02
N VAL A 125 5.65 -18.85 5.72
CA VAL A 125 4.45 -18.03 5.59
C VAL A 125 4.01 -17.49 6.94
N LEU A 126 3.95 -16.17 7.06
CA LEU A 126 3.56 -15.46 8.29
C LEU A 126 2.08 -15.10 8.28
N ALA A 127 1.54 -14.74 7.13
CA ALA A 127 0.15 -14.37 6.93
C ALA A 127 -0.22 -14.46 5.45
N THR A 128 -1.53 -14.51 5.17
CA THR A 128 -2.08 -14.45 3.82
C THR A 128 -3.04 -13.25 3.76
N ALA A 129 -2.95 -12.46 2.70
CA ALA A 129 -3.93 -11.41 2.46
C ALA A 129 -5.26 -12.03 2.03
N ASN A 130 -6.34 -11.29 2.26
CA ASN A 130 -7.66 -11.68 1.78
C ASN A 130 -8.55 -10.43 1.67
N HIS A 131 -9.30 -10.34 0.59
CA HIS A 131 -10.25 -9.26 0.36
C HIS A 131 -11.69 -9.78 0.30
N ASN A 132 -12.62 -9.03 0.88
CA ASN A 132 -14.04 -9.31 0.75
C ASN A 132 -14.56 -8.68 -0.56
N VAL A 133 -14.68 -9.49 -1.61
CA VAL A 133 -15.09 -9.04 -2.94
C VAL A 133 -16.48 -8.40 -2.94
N ASN A 134 -17.41 -8.88 -2.11
CA ASN A 134 -18.76 -8.33 -2.06
C ASN A 134 -18.78 -6.91 -1.48
N GLU A 135 -17.98 -6.65 -0.44
CA GLU A 135 -17.82 -5.30 0.11
C GLU A 135 -17.06 -4.37 -0.85
N LEU A 136 -16.03 -4.90 -1.51
CA LEU A 136 -15.26 -4.18 -2.52
C LEU A 136 -16.13 -3.73 -3.70
N HIS A 137 -16.98 -4.62 -4.23
CA HIS A 137 -17.89 -4.30 -5.34
C HIS A 137 -19.02 -3.34 -4.89
N ALA A 138 -19.52 -3.48 -3.66
CA ALA A 138 -20.62 -2.65 -3.17
C ALA A 138 -20.23 -1.18 -3.00
N ASP A 139 -19.04 -0.90 -2.47
CA ASP A 139 -18.53 0.47 -2.29
C ASP A 139 -16.99 0.47 -2.23
N PRO A 140 -16.29 0.57 -3.38
CA PRO A 140 -14.84 0.55 -3.44
C PRO A 140 -14.17 1.67 -2.62
N ILE A 141 -14.81 2.84 -2.50
CA ILE A 141 -14.25 3.97 -1.72
C ILE A 141 -14.29 3.62 -0.23
N LYS A 142 -15.43 3.16 0.26
CA LYS A 142 -15.60 2.72 1.65
C LYS A 142 -14.61 1.61 1.98
N TYR A 143 -14.50 0.63 1.07
CA TYR A 143 -13.59 -0.49 1.21
C TYR A 143 -12.13 -0.02 1.34
N ALA A 144 -11.66 0.83 0.42
CA ALA A 144 -10.30 1.37 0.44
C ALA A 144 -9.99 2.26 1.66
N ILE A 145 -11.02 2.89 2.28
CA ILE A 145 -10.86 3.60 3.55
C ILE A 145 -10.68 2.61 4.71
N GLN A 146 -11.47 1.55 4.76
CA GLN A 146 -11.55 0.63 5.90
C GLN A 146 -10.46 -0.45 5.90
N HIS A 147 -9.95 -0.81 4.72
CA HIS A 147 -8.99 -1.89 4.53
C HIS A 147 -7.68 -1.37 3.95
N LYS A 148 -6.57 -1.84 4.50
CA LYS A 148 -5.25 -1.56 3.91
C LYS A 148 -5.12 -2.45 2.65
N ILE A 149 -5.08 -1.80 1.48
CA ILE A 149 -4.80 -2.46 0.21
C ILE A 149 -3.33 -2.21 -0.11
N VAL A 150 -2.56 -3.29 -0.25
CA VAL A 150 -1.14 -3.26 -0.64
C VAL A 150 -1.05 -3.24 -2.17
N ASN A 151 0.09 -2.85 -2.70
CA ASN A 151 0.30 -2.60 -4.13
C ASN A 151 0.46 -3.88 -4.99
N PHE A 152 -0.20 -4.98 -4.62
CA PHE A 152 -0.30 -6.13 -5.49
C PHE A 152 -1.59 -6.05 -6.30
N GLY A 153 -1.57 -5.22 -7.34
CA GLY A 153 -2.69 -5.04 -8.26
C GLY A 153 -2.25 -5.04 -9.71
N VAL A 154 -3.19 -5.36 -10.59
CA VAL A 154 -3.08 -5.17 -12.04
C VAL A 154 -4.05 -4.07 -12.43
N TYR A 155 -3.59 -3.10 -13.18
CA TYR A 155 -4.32 -1.88 -13.48
C TYR A 155 -4.44 -1.69 -14.98
N LYS A 156 -5.63 -1.32 -15.45
CA LYS A 156 -5.82 -0.86 -16.82
C LYS A 156 -5.08 0.47 -16.97
N ARG A 157 -4.05 0.48 -17.82
CA ARG A 157 -3.05 1.56 -17.85
C ARG A 157 -3.67 2.94 -18.06
N ASP A 158 -4.52 3.09 -19.04
CA ASP A 158 -5.07 4.40 -19.43
C ASP A 158 -6.02 4.94 -18.35
N THR A 159 -6.86 4.11 -17.72
CA THR A 159 -7.73 4.54 -16.62
C THR A 159 -6.93 4.89 -15.38
N PHE A 160 -5.83 4.15 -15.07
CA PHE A 160 -4.89 4.46 -13.99
C PHE A 160 -4.23 5.85 -14.20
N LEU A 161 -3.73 6.13 -15.40
CA LEU A 161 -3.11 7.41 -15.74
C LEU A 161 -4.12 8.56 -15.66
N ASN A 162 -5.32 8.37 -16.22
CA ASN A 162 -6.39 9.36 -16.18
C ASN A 162 -6.87 9.67 -14.75
N ALA A 163 -6.79 8.71 -13.83
CA ALA A 163 -7.08 8.92 -12.42
C ALA A 163 -5.95 9.66 -11.66
N GLY A 164 -4.81 9.92 -12.34
CA GLY A 164 -3.68 10.67 -11.80
C GLY A 164 -2.64 9.83 -11.07
N GLY A 165 -2.71 8.49 -11.15
CA GLY A 165 -1.70 7.58 -10.62
C GLY A 165 -1.44 7.73 -9.11
N PHE A 166 -0.19 7.45 -8.69
CA PHE A 166 0.26 7.61 -7.30
C PHE A 166 0.34 9.08 -6.90
N ASP A 167 0.01 9.36 -5.64
CA ASP A 167 0.15 10.69 -5.05
C ASP A 167 1.64 11.00 -4.80
N LEU A 168 2.11 12.13 -5.32
CA LEU A 168 3.50 12.58 -5.16
C LEU A 168 3.71 13.48 -3.94
N ASP A 169 2.69 13.71 -3.12
CA ASP A 169 2.84 14.44 -1.89
C ASP A 169 3.76 13.65 -0.92
N PRO A 170 4.90 14.22 -0.49
CA PRO A 170 5.84 13.54 0.40
C PRO A 170 5.22 13.11 1.72
N GLU A 171 4.14 13.76 2.17
CA GLU A 171 3.43 13.41 3.41
C GLU A 171 2.69 12.05 3.33
N VAL A 172 2.44 11.53 2.12
CA VAL A 172 1.76 10.23 1.94
C VAL A 172 2.69 9.12 1.46
N LEU A 173 3.97 9.40 1.20
CA LEU A 173 4.93 8.47 0.59
C LEU A 173 5.03 7.11 1.32
N TYR A 174 4.90 7.09 2.64
CA TYR A 174 4.97 5.85 3.44
C TYR A 174 3.62 5.13 3.60
N ASN A 175 2.61 5.54 2.83
CA ASN A 175 1.29 4.90 2.74
C ASN A 175 0.69 5.11 1.35
N GLU A 176 1.56 5.15 0.33
CA GLU A 176 1.23 5.45 -1.07
C GLU A 176 0.26 4.42 -1.66
N ASP A 177 0.37 3.17 -1.25
CA ASP A 177 -0.52 2.09 -1.70
C ASP A 177 -1.97 2.35 -1.30
N ASN A 178 -2.19 2.75 -0.05
CA ASN A 178 -3.53 3.09 0.41
C ASN A 178 -4.04 4.38 -0.25
N ALA A 179 -3.14 5.36 -0.45
CA ALA A 179 -3.47 6.61 -1.12
C ALA A 179 -3.91 6.39 -2.58
N VAL A 180 -3.19 5.55 -3.34
CA VAL A 180 -3.52 5.28 -4.73
C VAL A 180 -4.85 4.54 -4.86
N HIS A 181 -5.11 3.50 -4.07
CA HIS A 181 -6.37 2.75 -4.16
C HIS A 181 -7.58 3.62 -3.79
N GLN A 182 -7.46 4.49 -2.77
CA GLN A 182 -8.51 5.48 -2.48
C GLN A 182 -8.68 6.48 -3.64
N ARG A 183 -7.60 6.92 -4.30
CA ARG A 183 -7.67 7.82 -5.45
C ARG A 183 -8.36 7.17 -6.64
N LEU A 184 -8.00 5.93 -6.98
CA LEU A 184 -8.61 5.17 -8.08
C LEU A 184 -10.10 4.93 -7.83
N ALA A 185 -10.47 4.53 -6.60
CA ALA A 185 -11.87 4.35 -6.22
C ALA A 185 -12.67 5.66 -6.32
N LYS A 186 -12.09 6.80 -5.89
CA LYS A 186 -12.71 8.13 -6.01
C LYS A 186 -12.88 8.59 -7.47
N ALA A 187 -11.98 8.16 -8.35
CA ALA A 187 -12.10 8.41 -9.80
C ALA A 187 -13.15 7.52 -10.47
N GLY A 188 -13.79 6.61 -9.72
CA GLY A 188 -14.86 5.75 -10.21
C GLY A 188 -14.38 4.47 -10.89
N LEU A 189 -13.10 4.10 -10.74
CA LEU A 189 -12.58 2.86 -11.28
C LEU A 189 -13.26 1.66 -10.58
N LYS A 190 -13.52 0.62 -11.36
CA LYS A 190 -14.12 -0.61 -10.88
C LYS A 190 -13.05 -1.61 -10.47
N PHE A 191 -13.22 -2.19 -9.31
CA PHE A 191 -12.29 -3.13 -8.69
C PHE A 191 -12.84 -4.53 -8.72
N ASP A 192 -11.96 -5.52 -8.91
CA ASP A 192 -12.23 -6.93 -8.68
C ASP A 192 -11.08 -7.55 -7.88
N TYR A 193 -11.21 -8.83 -7.49
CA TYR A 193 -10.25 -9.53 -6.65
C TYR A 193 -10.03 -10.96 -7.12
N LEU A 194 -8.76 -11.34 -7.26
CA LEU A 194 -8.32 -12.70 -7.54
C LEU A 194 -7.92 -13.39 -6.22
N PRO A 195 -8.70 -14.37 -5.71
CA PRO A 195 -8.44 -14.99 -4.41
C PRO A 195 -7.27 -15.99 -4.42
N THR A 196 -6.82 -16.41 -5.60
CA THR A 196 -5.66 -17.31 -5.74
C THR A 196 -4.37 -16.55 -5.46
N ILE A 197 -3.48 -17.12 -4.63
CA ILE A 197 -2.19 -16.52 -4.31
C ILE A 197 -1.31 -16.50 -5.56
N THR A 198 -0.77 -15.33 -5.88
CA THR A 198 0.02 -15.07 -7.09
C THR A 198 1.36 -14.39 -6.81
N CYS A 199 1.51 -13.83 -5.61
CA CYS A 199 2.70 -13.08 -5.19
C CYS A 199 3.15 -13.50 -3.79
N ILE A 200 4.44 -13.29 -3.49
CA ILE A 200 5.01 -13.41 -2.15
C ILE A 200 5.62 -12.07 -1.80
N ASN A 201 5.15 -11.50 -0.68
CA ASN A 201 5.75 -10.31 -0.07
C ASN A 201 6.70 -10.77 1.05
N TYR A 202 7.99 -10.44 0.92
CA TYR A 202 8.97 -10.81 1.92
C TYR A 202 9.12 -9.75 2.99
N TRP A 203 8.90 -10.15 4.24
CA TRP A 203 9.18 -9.28 5.37
C TRP A 203 10.67 -9.35 5.73
N HIS A 204 11.32 -8.21 5.76
CA HIS A 204 12.68 -8.05 6.28
C HIS A 204 12.79 -6.75 7.09
N GLY A 205 13.63 -6.79 8.15
CA GLY A 205 13.72 -5.68 9.12
C GLY A 205 14.25 -4.36 8.56
N THR A 206 14.81 -4.38 7.34
CA THR A 206 15.33 -3.22 6.61
C THR A 206 14.35 -2.65 5.59
N SER A 207 13.15 -3.21 5.48
CA SER A 207 12.13 -2.68 4.56
C SER A 207 11.77 -1.22 4.90
N MET A 208 11.29 -0.49 3.91
CA MET A 208 10.93 0.93 4.08
C MET A 208 9.94 1.13 5.23
N SER A 209 8.92 0.30 5.34
CA SER A 209 7.90 0.38 6.39
C SER A 209 8.42 -0.03 7.77
N ALA A 210 9.22 -1.10 7.86
CA ALA A 210 9.79 -1.57 9.13
C ALA A 210 10.73 -0.52 9.75
N SER A 211 11.55 0.14 8.90
CA SER A 211 12.52 1.15 9.34
C SER A 211 11.92 2.52 9.62
N ASN A 212 10.67 2.80 9.25
CA ASN A 212 10.06 4.13 9.29
C ASN A 212 8.65 4.15 9.89
N GLN A 213 8.39 3.39 10.94
CA GLN A 213 7.05 3.24 11.54
C GLN A 213 6.35 4.56 11.85
N MET A 214 7.08 5.57 12.38
CA MET A 214 6.52 6.89 12.65
C MET A 214 6.10 7.61 11.37
N LYS A 215 6.91 7.53 10.30
CA LYS A 215 6.55 8.13 9.00
C LYS A 215 5.33 7.44 8.40
N CYS A 216 5.23 6.11 8.51
CA CYS A 216 4.05 5.35 8.08
C CYS A 216 2.78 5.80 8.85
N ALA A 217 2.88 5.99 10.16
CA ALA A 217 1.75 6.44 10.98
C ALA A 217 1.31 7.87 10.63
N ARG A 218 2.26 8.79 10.38
CA ARG A 218 1.95 10.15 9.89
C ARG A 218 1.34 10.12 8.49
N ALA A 219 1.91 9.34 7.57
CA ALA A 219 1.39 9.21 6.22
C ALA A 219 -0.06 8.69 6.21
N ASN A 220 -0.38 7.71 7.07
CA ASN A 220 -1.75 7.25 7.25
C ASN A 220 -2.70 8.38 7.68
N TYR A 221 -2.28 9.23 8.63
CA TYR A 221 -3.06 10.41 9.00
C TYR A 221 -3.28 11.34 7.80
N HIS A 222 -2.24 11.62 6.99
CA HIS A 222 -2.35 12.53 5.83
C HIS A 222 -3.27 11.96 4.73
N VAL A 223 -3.20 10.65 4.46
CA VAL A 223 -4.13 9.99 3.54
C VAL A 223 -5.58 10.16 4.01
N LEU A 224 -5.85 9.90 5.29
CA LEU A 224 -7.19 10.05 5.87
C LEU A 224 -7.66 11.52 5.90
N ALA A 225 -6.75 12.47 6.18
CA ALA A 225 -7.05 13.90 6.14
C ALA A 225 -7.43 14.36 4.73
N LYS A 226 -6.69 13.95 3.69
CA LYS A 226 -7.04 14.21 2.30
C LYS A 226 -8.40 13.59 1.93
N THR A 227 -8.67 12.38 2.41
CA THR A 227 -9.95 11.72 2.17
C THR A 227 -11.10 12.45 2.89
N ALA A 228 -10.86 12.94 4.11
CA ALA A 228 -11.86 13.73 4.84
C ALA A 228 -12.23 15.04 4.13
N THR A 229 -11.30 15.69 3.43
CA THR A 229 -11.61 16.91 2.68
C THR A 229 -12.52 16.68 1.47
N THR A 230 -12.48 15.50 0.88
CA THR A 230 -13.23 15.19 -0.36
C THR A 230 -14.46 14.31 -0.12
N HIS A 231 -14.45 13.46 0.91
CA HIS A 231 -15.46 12.45 1.18
C HIS A 231 -15.86 12.36 2.67
N GLY A 232 -15.47 13.36 3.48
CA GLY A 232 -15.77 13.41 4.91
C GLY A 232 -17.27 13.39 5.21
N ASP A 233 -18.07 14.02 4.39
CA ASP A 233 -19.54 14.04 4.55
C ASP A 233 -20.18 12.68 4.26
N LYS A 234 -19.61 11.91 3.33
CA LYS A 234 -20.16 10.61 2.92
C LYS A 234 -19.70 9.47 3.84
N TYR A 235 -18.43 9.50 4.30
CA TYR A 235 -17.81 8.42 5.09
C TYR A 235 -17.23 8.91 6.42
N PRO A 236 -17.94 9.73 7.21
CA PRO A 236 -17.35 10.33 8.42
C PRO A 236 -16.98 9.28 9.47
N LYS A 237 -17.78 8.22 9.61
CA LYS A 237 -17.57 7.15 10.60
C LYS A 237 -16.38 6.26 10.22
N GLU A 238 -16.26 5.92 8.96
CA GLU A 238 -15.20 5.07 8.43
C GLU A 238 -13.83 5.77 8.58
N ILE A 239 -13.75 7.03 8.17
CA ILE A 239 -12.52 7.84 8.27
C ILE A 239 -12.14 8.03 9.75
N ALA A 240 -13.10 8.42 10.60
CA ALA A 240 -12.84 8.61 12.03
C ALA A 240 -12.44 7.29 12.71
N GLY A 241 -13.02 6.16 12.31
CA GLY A 241 -12.64 4.83 12.79
C GLY A 241 -11.19 4.50 12.49
N GLN A 242 -10.72 4.80 11.27
CA GLN A 242 -9.33 4.58 10.87
C GLN A 242 -8.37 5.58 11.57
N LEU A 243 -8.78 6.82 11.78
CA LEU A 243 -8.01 7.77 12.61
C LEU A 243 -7.80 7.24 14.02
N TRP A 244 -8.86 6.74 14.67
CA TRP A 244 -8.78 6.14 16.00
C TRP A 244 -7.91 4.88 16.04
N HIS A 245 -7.96 4.06 14.98
CA HIS A 245 -7.07 2.89 14.85
C HIS A 245 -5.59 3.33 14.73
N GLY A 246 -5.31 4.35 13.94
CA GLY A 246 -3.95 4.88 13.74
C GLY A 246 -3.35 5.58 14.97
N ILE A 247 -4.19 6.14 15.85
CA ILE A 247 -3.73 6.87 17.06
C ILE A 247 -2.85 5.99 17.97
N ASP A 248 -3.09 4.69 18.04
CA ASP A 248 -2.28 3.78 18.86
C ASP A 248 -0.82 3.71 18.39
N SER A 249 -0.59 3.65 17.09
CA SER A 249 0.75 3.64 16.50
C SER A 249 1.44 5.01 16.65
N ILE A 250 0.70 6.10 16.46
CA ILE A 250 1.20 7.46 16.63
C ILE A 250 1.59 7.72 18.10
N ALA A 251 0.76 7.27 19.05
CA ALA A 251 1.04 7.38 20.48
C ALA A 251 2.23 6.50 20.91
N ALA A 252 2.36 5.30 20.33
CA ALA A 252 3.50 4.42 20.53
C ALA A 252 4.82 5.10 20.12
N ALA A 253 4.82 5.86 19.02
CA ALA A 253 5.94 6.67 18.59
C ALA A 253 6.10 7.99 19.39
N GLN A 254 5.25 8.25 20.39
CA GLN A 254 5.20 9.47 21.21
C GLN A 254 4.99 10.76 20.40
N ASP A 255 4.38 10.68 19.24
CA ASP A 255 4.08 11.84 18.42
C ASP A 255 2.76 12.51 18.84
N TRP A 256 2.83 13.23 19.95
CA TRP A 256 1.66 13.83 20.60
C TRP A 256 0.99 14.92 19.77
N GLU A 257 1.73 15.55 18.87
CA GLU A 257 1.18 16.53 17.93
C GLU A 257 0.20 15.86 16.96
N TYR A 258 0.61 14.75 16.34
CA TYR A 258 -0.25 14.00 15.42
C TYR A 258 -1.39 13.27 16.14
N VAL A 259 -1.20 12.83 17.38
CA VAL A 259 -2.32 12.34 18.22
C VAL A 259 -3.40 13.40 18.34
N LYS A 260 -3.02 14.66 18.67
CA LYS A 260 -3.98 15.79 18.77
C LYS A 260 -4.66 16.08 17.44
N LYS A 261 -3.91 16.09 16.33
CA LYS A 261 -4.45 16.30 14.97
C LYS A 261 -5.48 15.23 14.61
N ALA A 262 -5.18 13.95 14.86
CA ALA A 262 -6.07 12.84 14.56
C ALA A 262 -7.36 12.88 15.39
N ILE A 263 -7.26 13.16 16.69
CA ILE A 263 -8.44 13.33 17.57
C ILE A 263 -9.30 14.52 17.11
N ALA A 264 -8.68 15.65 16.78
CA ALA A 264 -9.41 16.84 16.32
C ALA A 264 -10.15 16.58 15.00
N LEU A 265 -9.51 15.86 14.06
CA LEU A 265 -10.15 15.50 12.80
C LEU A 265 -11.30 14.51 13.01
N ALA A 266 -11.12 13.49 13.85
CA ALA A 266 -12.19 12.54 14.19
C ALA A 266 -13.38 13.24 14.85
N ALA A 267 -13.14 14.23 15.74
CA ALA A 267 -14.16 15.04 16.35
C ALA A 267 -14.92 15.90 15.31
N LYS A 268 -14.17 16.53 14.36
CA LYS A 268 -14.78 17.30 13.25
C LYS A 268 -15.68 16.45 12.37
N LEU A 269 -15.37 15.17 12.23
CA LEU A 269 -16.20 14.19 11.51
C LEU A 269 -17.39 13.66 12.36
N GLY A 270 -17.66 14.23 13.53
CA GLY A 270 -18.75 13.83 14.42
C GLY A 270 -18.51 12.53 15.21
N ASN A 271 -17.26 12.04 15.25
CA ASN A 271 -16.88 10.80 15.93
C ASN A 271 -15.70 11.04 16.90
N PRO A 272 -15.93 11.81 17.99
CA PRO A 272 -14.87 12.26 18.89
C PRO A 272 -14.29 11.14 19.77
N TYR A 273 -14.88 9.94 19.77
CA TYR A 273 -14.55 8.84 20.67
C TYR A 273 -14.19 7.57 19.88
N PRO A 274 -13.30 6.73 20.42
CA PRO A 274 -12.96 5.44 19.78
C PRO A 274 -14.13 4.47 19.86
N ASN A 275 -14.29 3.65 18.82
CA ASN A 275 -15.32 2.61 18.78
C ASN A 275 -15.00 1.37 19.62
N LYS A 276 -13.75 1.24 20.11
CA LYS A 276 -13.24 0.08 20.86
C LYS A 276 -12.33 0.54 22.00
N GLY A 277 -12.42 -0.16 23.14
CA GLY A 277 -11.58 0.09 24.30
C GLY A 277 -12.15 -0.57 25.56
N SER A 278 -11.38 -0.57 26.66
CA SER A 278 -11.91 -0.98 27.96
C SER A 278 -12.94 0.05 28.45
N ALA A 279 -13.84 -0.37 29.33
CA ALA A 279 -14.85 0.54 29.92
C ALA A 279 -14.22 1.78 30.56
N VAL A 280 -13.10 1.59 31.29
CA VAL A 280 -12.36 2.70 31.91
C VAL A 280 -11.77 3.65 30.87
N PHE A 281 -11.17 3.10 29.80
CA PHE A 281 -10.63 3.93 28.71
C PHE A 281 -11.75 4.74 28.01
N ASN A 282 -12.87 4.11 27.75
CA ASN A 282 -14.03 4.78 27.13
C ASN A 282 -14.58 5.92 28.02
N ILE A 283 -14.68 5.73 29.34
CA ILE A 283 -15.09 6.79 30.27
C ILE A 283 -14.09 7.94 30.21
N LEU A 284 -12.79 7.65 30.26
CA LEU A 284 -11.75 8.69 30.22
C LEU A 284 -11.75 9.46 28.89
N THR A 285 -12.05 8.79 27.76
CA THR A 285 -12.12 9.47 26.45
C THR A 285 -13.28 10.46 26.38
N HIS A 286 -14.38 10.22 27.09
CA HIS A 286 -15.50 11.18 27.17
C HIS A 286 -15.16 12.43 28.01
N ILE A 287 -14.21 12.32 28.95
CA ILE A 287 -13.74 13.46 29.74
C ILE A 287 -12.69 14.24 28.94
N ASN A 288 -11.65 13.56 28.47
CA ASN A 288 -10.59 14.15 27.65
C ASN A 288 -9.91 13.06 26.81
N PRO A 289 -10.22 12.95 25.50
CA PRO A 289 -9.69 11.87 24.65
C PRO A 289 -8.16 11.90 24.55
N PHE A 290 -7.53 13.07 24.51
CA PHE A 290 -6.07 13.16 24.46
C PHE A 290 -5.42 12.64 25.77
N MET A 291 -5.93 13.07 26.92
CA MET A 291 -5.41 12.61 28.21
C MET A 291 -5.63 11.09 28.41
N ALA A 292 -6.74 10.55 27.93
CA ALA A 292 -7.00 9.11 27.98
C ALA A 292 -5.96 8.33 27.17
N VAL A 293 -5.65 8.74 25.93
CA VAL A 293 -4.61 8.13 25.07
C VAL A 293 -3.24 8.27 25.72
N TRP A 294 -2.90 9.46 26.22
CA TRP A 294 -1.61 9.73 26.88
C TRP A 294 -1.42 8.84 28.12
N LEU A 295 -2.42 8.77 29.00
CA LEU A 295 -2.38 7.96 30.21
C LEU A 295 -2.26 6.46 29.86
N ARG A 296 -3.04 5.98 28.91
CA ARG A 296 -2.97 4.60 28.42
C ARG A 296 -1.57 4.25 27.93
N GLU A 297 -0.95 5.11 27.13
CA GLU A 297 0.41 4.86 26.63
C GLU A 297 1.45 4.86 27.77
N LYS A 298 1.32 5.77 28.75
CA LYS A 298 2.17 5.76 29.94
C LYS A 298 2.05 4.46 30.75
N LEU A 299 0.83 3.94 30.92
CA LEU A 299 0.59 2.68 31.59
C LEU A 299 1.15 1.47 30.79
N ILE A 300 1.05 1.49 29.47
CA ILE A 300 1.65 0.45 28.62
C ILE A 300 3.18 0.44 28.81
N ARG A 301 3.83 1.60 28.77
CA ARG A 301 5.28 1.71 28.98
C ARG A 301 5.73 1.30 30.37
N LEU A 302 4.88 1.50 31.36
CA LEU A 302 5.21 1.14 32.76
C LEU A 302 5.02 -0.34 33.05
N PHE A 303 3.92 -0.93 32.56
CA PHE A 303 3.50 -2.30 32.95
C PHE A 303 3.62 -3.36 31.85
N LYS A 304 3.76 -2.95 30.59
CA LYS A 304 3.84 -3.84 29.42
C LYS A 304 5.01 -3.43 28.51
N THR A 305 6.19 -3.30 29.10
CA THR A 305 7.39 -2.81 28.40
C THR A 305 7.76 -3.63 27.17
N GLN A 306 7.43 -4.95 27.16
CA GLN A 306 7.66 -5.82 26.02
C GLN A 306 6.92 -5.36 24.75
N LEU A 307 5.80 -4.64 24.88
CA LEU A 307 5.04 -4.11 23.73
C LEU A 307 5.65 -2.84 23.12
N ARG A 308 6.76 -2.34 23.68
CA ARG A 308 7.44 -1.09 23.28
C ARG A 308 8.96 -1.24 23.20
N LYS A 309 9.47 -2.47 23.20
CA LYS A 309 10.93 -2.72 23.14
C LYS A 309 11.52 -2.69 21.75
N ASP A 310 10.68 -2.75 20.73
CA ASP A 310 11.08 -2.81 19.32
C ASP A 310 10.79 -1.51 18.56
N GLY A 311 10.87 -0.36 19.25
CA GLY A 311 10.67 0.96 18.69
C GLY A 311 11.85 1.89 18.91
#